data_c6b9eba55364c9f1d22dc64a4c4e3313
#
_entry.id   c6b9eba55364c9f1d22dc64a4c4e3313
#
_cell.length_a   1.000
_cell.length_b   1.000
_cell.length_c   1.000
_cell.angle_alpha   90.00
_cell.angle_beta   90.00
_cell.angle_gamma   90.00
#
_symmetry.space_group_name_H-M   'P 1'
#
loop_
_entity.id
_entity.type
_entity.pdbx_description
1 polymer ?
#
loop_
_entity_poly.entity_id
_entity_poly.type
_entity_poly.pdbx_seq_one_letter_code
_entity_poly.pdbx_strand_id
1 'polypeptide(L)'
;MISNQDSFSSNNSNQKFDLKKAISTYTKNWIWFLLSLVISVTIAYLYLRYTIPQYQVSSNVMILSEEEESSASKVFKDLSGGNESESASIEDEILVFKSRNVLKDVVAKLGLNIQYFTKGLVLESEIYKNAPININLLVNDSIANTVNYEFHLDVLSNETFEFRINEDDSPKTLSFGETITTPFGGMIITPSTKNIGNLPKSIRVKLTSVSRIVESLRDRISIYPSKNLSKILSIDLEDPVIEKAKDIINTLILEYDNYSVETKNRKSLGTEKLINQRIELIASDLVNVDDSIVRFKTGNKVTDVASEAGQFMTLSFQNEQEIENIKTQLRLLNYTKELLGTNSNSFQMIPSNLGDPSMSALSSQYNQLLSQRENY
;
A
#
# COMPACT_ATOMS: atom_id res chain seq x y z
N MET A 1 -42.84 82.62 -29.28
CA MET A 1 -42.25 81.93 -28.11
C MET A 1 -41.48 80.69 -28.65
N ILE A 2 -40.22 80.72 -28.47
CA ILE A 2 -39.21 79.95 -29.16
C ILE A 2 -39.07 78.64 -28.41
N SER A 3 -39.24 77.51 -29.10
CA SER A 3 -38.89 76.18 -28.59
C SER A 3 -37.58 75.69 -29.23
N ASN A 4 -36.55 75.66 -28.49
CA ASN A 4 -35.29 74.99 -28.86
C ASN A 4 -35.48 73.51 -28.78
N GLN A 5 -35.32 72.81 -29.91
CA GLN A 5 -35.10 71.37 -29.96
C GLN A 5 -33.59 71.11 -30.08
N ASP A 6 -32.98 70.66 -29.01
CA ASP A 6 -31.62 70.15 -29.03
C ASP A 6 -31.64 68.74 -29.64
N SER A 7 -31.14 68.66 -30.84
CA SER A 7 -30.90 67.36 -31.54
C SER A 7 -29.68 66.71 -30.96
N PHE A 8 -29.87 65.62 -30.15
CA PHE A 8 -28.82 64.69 -29.80
C PHE A 8 -28.35 63.90 -31.02
N SER A 9 -27.25 64.32 -31.60
CA SER A 9 -26.52 63.57 -32.60
C SER A 9 -25.82 62.42 -31.93
N SER A 10 -26.37 61.20 -32.06
CA SER A 10 -25.68 59.94 -31.67
C SER A 10 -24.57 59.64 -32.66
N ASN A 11 -23.36 59.99 -32.31
CA ASN A 11 -22.17 59.68 -33.07
C ASN A 11 -21.83 58.18 -32.86
N ASN A 12 -22.54 57.32 -33.61
CA ASN A 12 -22.31 55.89 -33.62
C ASN A 12 -21.10 55.58 -34.54
N SER A 13 -19.91 55.84 -34.03
CA SER A 13 -18.66 55.46 -34.72
C SER A 13 -18.51 53.94 -34.65
N ASN A 14 -19.11 53.27 -35.64
CA ASN A 14 -18.74 51.91 -36.04
C ASN A 14 -17.26 51.91 -36.47
N GLN A 15 -16.35 51.82 -35.46
CA GLN A 15 -14.98 51.46 -35.75
C GLN A 15 -14.96 50.02 -36.29
N LYS A 16 -15.13 49.88 -37.62
CA LYS A 16 -14.80 48.64 -38.33
C LYS A 16 -13.33 48.34 -38.01
N PHE A 17 -13.12 47.30 -37.22
CA PHE A 17 -11.78 46.78 -36.94
C PHE A 17 -11.12 46.46 -38.28
N ASP A 18 -10.25 47.34 -38.78
CA ASP A 18 -9.60 47.21 -40.04
C ASP A 18 -8.43 46.19 -39.88
N LEU A 19 -8.78 44.90 -39.98
CA LEU A 19 -7.86 43.75 -39.86
C LEU A 19 -6.61 43.96 -40.75
N LYS A 20 -6.77 44.60 -41.90
CA LYS A 20 -5.67 44.87 -42.83
C LYS A 20 -4.66 45.88 -42.27
N LYS A 21 -5.16 46.89 -41.55
CA LYS A 21 -4.35 47.92 -40.92
C LYS A 21 -3.65 47.39 -39.65
N ALA A 22 -4.30 46.52 -38.89
CA ALA A 22 -3.69 45.80 -37.76
C ALA A 22 -2.55 44.89 -38.26
N ILE A 23 -2.80 44.08 -39.25
CA ILE A 23 -1.80 43.15 -39.84
C ILE A 23 -0.60 43.91 -40.38
N SER A 24 -0.79 45.04 -41.11
CA SER A 24 0.30 45.83 -41.64
C SER A 24 1.21 46.46 -40.57
N THR A 25 0.66 46.78 -39.38
CA THR A 25 1.43 47.31 -38.26
C THR A 25 2.31 46.24 -37.65
N TYR A 26 1.82 44.99 -37.56
CA TYR A 26 2.62 43.85 -37.09
C TYR A 26 3.69 43.41 -38.08
N THR A 27 3.39 43.38 -39.38
CA THR A 27 4.38 43.04 -40.41
C THR A 27 5.47 44.08 -40.54
N LYS A 28 5.26 45.34 -40.26
CA LYS A 28 6.29 46.38 -40.24
C LYS A 28 7.36 46.14 -39.14
N ASN A 29 6.93 45.51 -38.05
CA ASN A 29 7.82 45.25 -36.86
C ASN A 29 8.17 43.75 -36.73
N TRP A 30 8.20 42.99 -37.82
CA TRP A 30 8.42 41.55 -37.82
C TRP A 30 9.73 41.13 -37.14
N ILE A 31 10.76 42.03 -37.15
CA ILE A 31 12.05 41.80 -36.50
C ILE A 31 11.88 41.58 -34.98
N TRP A 32 10.97 42.35 -34.35
CA TRP A 32 10.67 42.20 -32.93
C TRP A 32 10.01 40.85 -32.62
N PHE A 33 9.16 40.35 -33.52
CA PHE A 33 8.58 39.02 -33.39
C PHE A 33 9.62 37.93 -33.54
N LEU A 34 10.56 38.09 -34.48
CA LEU A 34 11.64 37.14 -34.69
C LEU A 34 12.59 37.14 -33.47
N LEU A 35 12.90 38.31 -32.91
CA LEU A 35 13.71 38.44 -31.71
C LEU A 35 13.03 37.77 -30.51
N SER A 36 11.75 38.04 -30.29
CA SER A 36 10.95 37.40 -29.24
C SER A 36 10.89 35.89 -29.40
N LEU A 37 10.73 35.38 -30.62
CA LEU A 37 10.73 33.95 -30.92
C LEU A 37 12.08 33.32 -30.57
N VAL A 38 13.20 33.94 -30.95
CA VAL A 38 14.55 33.44 -30.62
C VAL A 38 14.76 33.40 -29.11
N ILE A 39 14.37 34.45 -28.39
CA ILE A 39 14.45 34.51 -26.94
C ILE A 39 13.59 33.39 -26.31
N SER A 40 12.35 33.22 -26.76
CA SER A 40 11.46 32.19 -26.25
C SER A 40 12.00 30.78 -26.48
N VAL A 41 12.53 30.49 -27.67
CA VAL A 41 13.13 29.19 -28.00
C VAL A 41 14.39 28.96 -27.14
N THR A 42 15.19 30.00 -26.92
CA THR A 42 16.39 29.91 -26.07
C THR A 42 16.01 29.61 -24.61
N ILE A 43 15.00 30.28 -24.08
CA ILE A 43 14.50 30.03 -22.72
C ILE A 43 13.94 28.62 -22.64
N ALA A 44 13.12 28.19 -23.61
CA ALA A 44 12.55 26.83 -23.64
C ALA A 44 13.65 25.77 -23.72
N TYR A 45 14.69 25.98 -24.55
CA TYR A 45 15.82 25.08 -24.65
C TYR A 45 16.59 24.98 -23.33
N LEU A 46 16.87 26.11 -22.67
CA LEU A 46 17.54 26.12 -21.37
C LEU A 46 16.66 25.42 -20.31
N TYR A 47 15.38 25.71 -20.28
CA TYR A 47 14.44 25.06 -19.35
C TYR A 47 14.45 23.53 -19.53
N LEU A 48 14.28 23.04 -20.75
CA LEU A 48 14.29 21.59 -21.06
C LEU A 48 15.66 20.95 -20.72
N ARG A 49 16.76 21.67 -20.92
CA ARG A 49 18.09 21.16 -20.63
C ARG A 49 18.37 21.01 -19.12
N TYR A 50 17.76 21.87 -18.30
CA TYR A 50 17.97 21.89 -16.84
C TYR A 50 16.83 21.24 -16.05
N THR A 51 15.80 20.70 -16.71
CA THR A 51 14.69 20.00 -16.05
C THR A 51 14.99 18.49 -16.03
N ILE A 52 14.89 17.89 -14.84
CA ILE A 52 15.00 16.43 -14.66
C ILE A 52 13.75 15.79 -15.25
N PRO A 53 13.88 14.88 -16.25
CA PRO A 53 12.73 14.22 -16.82
C PRO A 53 12.03 13.34 -15.77
N GLN A 54 10.70 13.42 -15.72
CA GLN A 54 9.86 12.56 -14.88
C GLN A 54 9.20 11.51 -15.77
N TYR A 55 9.23 10.26 -15.32
CA TYR A 55 8.62 9.14 -16.02
C TYR A 55 7.46 8.60 -15.20
N GLN A 56 6.31 8.49 -15.82
CA GLN A 56 5.15 7.86 -15.21
C GLN A 56 5.19 6.36 -15.48
N VAL A 57 5.07 5.59 -14.41
CA VAL A 57 4.93 4.13 -14.45
C VAL A 57 3.56 3.79 -13.90
N SER A 58 2.81 2.97 -14.65
CA SER A 58 1.44 2.57 -14.32
C SER A 58 1.34 1.05 -14.19
N SER A 59 0.55 0.57 -13.24
CA SER A 59 0.21 -0.83 -13.07
C SER A 59 -1.28 -0.96 -12.75
N ASN A 60 -1.90 -2.05 -13.23
CA ASN A 60 -3.28 -2.35 -12.93
C ASN A 60 -3.36 -3.59 -12.02
N VAL A 61 -4.08 -3.46 -10.91
CA VAL A 61 -4.28 -4.52 -9.92
C VAL A 61 -5.76 -4.79 -9.80
N MET A 62 -6.14 -6.05 -9.89
CA MET A 62 -7.52 -6.49 -9.63
C MET A 62 -7.68 -6.79 -8.15
N ILE A 63 -8.60 -6.10 -7.50
CA ILE A 63 -8.98 -6.39 -6.12
C ILE A 63 -10.13 -7.37 -6.15
N LEU A 64 -9.94 -8.48 -5.46
CA LEU A 64 -10.99 -9.45 -5.21
C LEU A 64 -11.69 -9.02 -3.92
N SER A 65 -12.69 -8.14 -4.06
CA SER A 65 -13.56 -7.77 -2.94
C SER A 65 -14.38 -8.98 -2.49
N GLU A 66 -14.60 -9.08 -1.19
CA GLU A 66 -15.31 -10.21 -0.54
C GLU A 66 -16.80 -10.33 -0.92
N GLU A 67 -17.24 -9.66 -1.97
CA GLU A 67 -18.66 -9.48 -2.30
C GLU A 67 -19.32 -10.62 -3.07
N GLU A 68 -18.67 -11.75 -3.33
CA GLU A 68 -19.42 -12.97 -3.57
C GLU A 68 -19.91 -13.55 -2.23
N GLU A 69 -20.64 -12.69 -1.51
CA GLU A 69 -21.24 -13.01 -0.24
C GLU A 69 -22.25 -14.15 -0.42
N SER A 70 -21.97 -15.25 0.27
CA SER A 70 -23.02 -16.23 0.58
C SER A 70 -24.18 -15.51 1.27
N SER A 71 -25.40 -15.98 1.07
CA SER A 71 -26.62 -15.42 1.68
C SER A 71 -26.51 -15.18 3.20
N ALA A 72 -25.61 -15.88 3.88
CA ALA A 72 -25.35 -15.79 5.30
C ALA A 72 -24.53 -14.55 5.70
N SER A 73 -23.59 -14.10 4.86
CA SER A 73 -22.83 -12.85 5.10
C SER A 73 -23.75 -11.63 4.98
N LYS A 74 -24.74 -11.66 4.07
CA LYS A 74 -25.77 -10.63 3.97
C LYS A 74 -26.62 -10.52 5.23
N VAL A 75 -27.04 -11.66 5.78
CA VAL A 75 -27.82 -11.70 7.04
C VAL A 75 -26.99 -11.16 8.22
N PHE A 76 -25.67 -11.40 8.25
CA PHE A 76 -24.81 -10.88 9.30
C PHE A 76 -24.57 -9.37 9.17
N LYS A 77 -24.44 -8.84 7.94
CA LYS A 77 -24.38 -7.38 7.66
C LYS A 77 -25.69 -6.69 8.03
N ASP A 78 -26.84 -7.24 7.70
CA ASP A 78 -28.15 -6.71 8.08
C ASP A 78 -28.34 -6.65 9.62
N LEU A 79 -27.83 -7.65 10.33
CA LEU A 79 -27.84 -7.70 11.80
C LEU A 79 -26.85 -6.72 12.45
N SER A 80 -25.74 -6.40 11.78
CA SER A 80 -24.72 -5.46 12.27
C SER A 80 -24.98 -4.01 11.86
N GLY A 81 -26.00 -3.73 11.05
CA GLY A 81 -26.41 -2.37 10.65
C GLY A 81 -25.49 -1.70 9.63
N GLY A 82 -24.64 -2.46 8.95
CA GLY A 82 -23.67 -1.96 7.99
C GLY A 82 -24.18 -1.99 6.55
N ASN A 83 -24.78 -0.89 6.08
CA ASN A 83 -24.99 -0.63 4.65
C ASN A 83 -23.69 -0.04 4.04
N GLU A 84 -22.67 -0.86 3.87
CA GLU A 84 -21.49 -0.44 3.11
C GLU A 84 -21.78 -0.59 1.61
N SER A 85 -21.68 0.50 0.87
CA SER A 85 -21.78 0.51 -0.58
C SER A 85 -20.48 -0.05 -1.20
N GLU A 86 -20.59 -0.68 -2.37
CA GLU A 86 -19.47 -1.25 -3.13
C GLU A 86 -18.33 -0.23 -3.36
N SER A 87 -18.68 1.05 -3.50
CA SER A 87 -17.73 2.15 -3.62
C SER A 87 -16.94 2.41 -2.32
N ALA A 88 -17.55 2.25 -1.15
CA ALA A 88 -16.85 2.40 0.14
C ALA A 88 -15.78 1.33 0.33
N SER A 89 -16.05 0.09 -0.09
CA SER A 89 -15.09 -1.00 -0.05
C SER A 89 -13.84 -0.72 -0.91
N ILE A 90 -14.00 -0.16 -2.11
CA ILE A 90 -12.87 0.17 -3.00
C ILE A 90 -12.05 1.34 -2.45
N GLU A 91 -12.70 2.35 -1.88
CA GLU A 91 -12.02 3.49 -1.25
C GLU A 91 -11.21 3.05 -0.03
N ASP A 92 -11.73 2.13 0.77
CA ASP A 92 -11.03 1.56 1.91
C ASP A 92 -9.78 0.79 1.46
N GLU A 93 -9.85 0.03 0.38
CA GLU A 93 -8.68 -0.68 -0.17
C GLU A 93 -7.61 0.31 -0.68
N ILE A 94 -8.01 1.41 -1.32
CA ILE A 94 -7.09 2.47 -1.73
C ILE A 94 -6.39 3.07 -0.50
N LEU A 95 -7.12 3.28 0.61
CA LEU A 95 -6.53 3.78 1.85
C LEU A 95 -5.54 2.78 2.47
N VAL A 96 -5.81 1.48 2.36
CA VAL A 96 -4.88 0.43 2.81
C VAL A 96 -3.59 0.45 1.99
N PHE A 97 -3.67 0.52 0.65
CA PHE A 97 -2.49 0.68 -0.21
C PHE A 97 -1.64 1.90 0.18
N LYS A 98 -2.29 3.02 0.48
CA LYS A 98 -1.63 4.27 0.91
C LYS A 98 -1.32 4.32 2.41
N SER A 99 -1.54 3.24 3.14
CA SER A 99 -1.29 3.23 4.59
C SER A 99 0.20 3.38 4.89
N ARG A 100 0.49 4.03 6.01
CA ARG A 100 1.88 4.23 6.46
C ARG A 100 2.62 2.93 6.71
N ASN A 101 1.92 1.90 7.17
CA ASN A 101 2.54 0.60 7.46
C ASN A 101 3.00 -0.07 6.18
N VAL A 102 2.13 -0.21 5.18
CA VAL A 102 2.46 -0.81 3.88
C VAL A 102 3.59 -0.03 3.19
N LEU A 103 3.49 1.31 3.15
CA LEU A 103 4.54 2.13 2.54
C LEU A 103 5.87 2.08 3.31
N LYS A 104 5.84 1.95 4.64
CA LYS A 104 7.05 1.76 5.45
C LYS A 104 7.76 0.46 5.11
N ASP A 105 7.01 -0.62 4.92
CA ASP A 105 7.57 -1.92 4.55
C ASP A 105 8.17 -1.87 3.15
N VAL A 106 7.54 -1.17 2.20
CA VAL A 106 8.11 -0.89 0.87
C VAL A 106 9.44 -0.13 0.97
N VAL A 107 9.49 0.95 1.77
CA VAL A 107 10.71 1.75 1.95
C VAL A 107 11.81 0.93 2.58
N ALA A 108 11.50 0.13 3.59
CA ALA A 108 12.47 -0.73 4.29
C ALA A 108 13.01 -1.83 3.36
N LYS A 109 12.13 -2.50 2.61
CA LYS A 109 12.49 -3.62 1.72
C LYS A 109 13.35 -3.18 0.54
N LEU A 110 13.11 -2.00 0.01
CA LEU A 110 13.87 -1.44 -1.11
C LEU A 110 15.05 -0.54 -0.66
N GLY A 111 15.19 -0.26 0.63
CA GLY A 111 16.26 0.58 1.16
C GLY A 111 16.21 2.02 0.64
N LEU A 112 15.01 2.58 0.40
CA LEU A 112 14.83 3.90 -0.20
C LEU A 112 15.27 5.07 0.69
N ASN A 113 15.58 4.79 1.94
CA ASN A 113 16.11 5.77 2.90
C ASN A 113 17.55 6.17 2.63
N ILE A 114 18.27 5.43 1.78
CA ILE A 114 19.64 5.76 1.34
C ILE A 114 19.60 5.98 -0.18
N GLN A 115 19.84 7.20 -0.59
CA GLN A 115 19.85 7.60 -2.00
C GLN A 115 21.26 8.00 -2.42
N TYR A 116 21.64 7.57 -3.60
CA TYR A 116 22.96 7.86 -4.20
C TYR A 116 22.77 8.72 -5.44
N PHE A 117 23.53 9.80 -5.53
CA PHE A 117 23.51 10.70 -6.68
C PHE A 117 24.92 10.83 -7.27
N THR A 118 25.01 10.90 -8.58
CA THR A 118 26.26 11.21 -9.28
C THR A 118 26.14 12.54 -9.99
N LYS A 119 27.23 13.31 -9.95
CA LYS A 119 27.31 14.60 -10.63
C LYS A 119 27.51 14.33 -12.12
N GLY A 120 26.47 14.63 -12.92
CA GLY A 120 26.59 14.68 -14.37
C GLY A 120 27.22 16.00 -14.83
N LEU A 121 27.36 16.16 -16.16
CA LEU A 121 27.89 17.41 -16.74
C LEU A 121 27.02 18.63 -16.44
N VAL A 122 25.69 18.44 -16.27
CA VAL A 122 24.73 19.53 -16.11
C VAL A 122 23.76 19.25 -14.95
N LEU A 123 23.34 18.00 -14.78
CA LEU A 123 22.35 17.58 -13.78
C LEU A 123 22.91 16.42 -12.96
N GLU A 124 22.53 16.37 -11.70
CA GLU A 124 22.74 15.19 -10.89
C GLU A 124 21.70 14.12 -11.25
N SER A 125 22.14 12.88 -11.31
CA SER A 125 21.27 11.74 -11.53
C SER A 125 21.31 10.77 -10.35
N GLU A 126 20.14 10.26 -9.95
CA GLU A 126 20.05 9.24 -8.92
C GLU A 126 20.52 7.89 -9.49
N ILE A 127 21.39 7.22 -8.73
CA ILE A 127 21.84 5.86 -8.99
C ILE A 127 21.01 4.94 -8.11
N TYR A 128 20.16 4.11 -8.69
CA TYR A 128 19.31 3.20 -7.92
C TYR A 128 20.03 1.85 -7.69
N LYS A 129 19.83 0.82 -8.45
CA LYS A 129 20.35 -0.54 -8.18
C LYS A 129 21.88 -0.71 -8.32
N ASN A 130 22.52 0.16 -9.05
CA ASN A 130 23.92 0.04 -9.41
C ASN A 130 24.81 1.01 -8.61
N ALA A 131 24.44 1.25 -7.36
CA ALA A 131 25.29 2.03 -6.48
C ALA A 131 26.67 1.37 -6.35
N PRO A 132 27.75 2.14 -6.55
CA PRO A 132 29.11 1.59 -6.49
C PRO A 132 29.60 1.34 -5.07
N ILE A 133 28.83 1.77 -4.09
CA ILE A 133 29.13 1.64 -2.66
C ILE A 133 27.89 1.13 -1.91
N ASN A 134 28.14 0.48 -0.79
CA ASN A 134 27.12 0.12 0.18
C ASN A 134 27.38 0.82 1.50
N ILE A 135 26.34 1.33 2.13
CA ILE A 135 26.42 2.01 3.42
C ILE A 135 25.75 1.15 4.47
N ASN A 136 26.49 0.83 5.50
CA ASN A 136 26.01 0.11 6.67
C ASN A 136 26.03 1.05 7.87
N LEU A 137 24.85 1.31 8.43
CA LEU A 137 24.70 2.14 9.63
C LEU A 137 24.86 1.24 10.87
N LEU A 138 25.83 1.57 11.74
CA LEU A 138 26.07 0.88 13.01
C LEU A 138 25.25 1.53 14.13
N VAL A 139 23.95 1.61 13.93
CA VAL A 139 22.99 2.23 14.84
C VAL A 139 21.76 1.34 14.96
N ASN A 140 20.97 1.53 16.00
CA ASN A 140 19.71 0.79 16.09
C ASN A 140 18.71 1.27 15.03
N ASP A 141 17.74 0.42 14.69
CA ASP A 141 16.74 0.69 13.64
C ASP A 141 15.94 1.97 13.90
N SER A 142 15.70 2.31 15.16
CA SER A 142 14.99 3.52 15.53
C SER A 142 15.73 4.78 15.10
N ILE A 143 17.05 4.80 15.28
CA ILE A 143 17.90 5.91 14.83
C ILE A 143 18.05 5.87 13.31
N ALA A 144 18.35 4.70 12.72
CA ALA A 144 18.48 4.52 11.27
C ALA A 144 17.26 5.04 10.50
N ASN A 145 16.05 4.84 11.06
CA ASN A 145 14.78 5.26 10.46
C ASN A 145 14.49 6.77 10.61
N THR A 146 15.23 7.49 11.45
CA THR A 146 15.01 8.93 11.71
C THR A 146 16.13 9.83 11.19
N VAL A 147 17.25 9.25 10.76
CA VAL A 147 18.40 9.98 10.26
C VAL A 147 18.05 10.83 9.04
N ASN A 148 18.50 12.08 9.05
CA ASN A 148 18.57 12.97 7.89
C ASN A 148 20.00 13.49 7.83
N TYR A 149 20.76 12.99 6.87
CA TYR A 149 22.16 13.32 6.75
C TYR A 149 22.60 13.27 5.28
N GLU A 150 23.44 14.17 4.89
CA GLU A 150 23.95 14.26 3.52
C GLU A 150 25.47 14.40 3.55
N PHE A 151 26.15 13.76 2.62
CA PHE A 151 27.59 13.84 2.50
C PHE A 151 28.05 13.52 1.08
N HIS A 152 29.25 13.92 0.78
CA HIS A 152 29.91 13.72 -0.50
C HIS A 152 31.07 12.73 -0.34
N LEU A 153 31.22 11.89 -1.34
CA LEU A 153 32.25 10.87 -1.38
C LEU A 153 32.91 10.87 -2.75
N ASP A 154 34.25 11.06 -2.76
CA ASP A 154 35.05 10.98 -3.98
C ASP A 154 35.91 9.71 -3.92
N VAL A 155 35.70 8.79 -4.84
CA VAL A 155 36.45 7.53 -4.89
C VAL A 155 37.81 7.78 -5.52
N LEU A 156 38.88 7.56 -4.73
CA LEU A 156 40.27 7.69 -5.17
C LEU A 156 40.80 6.38 -5.76
N SER A 157 40.49 5.25 -5.09
CA SER A 157 40.95 3.92 -5.47
C SER A 157 39.94 2.85 -5.01
N ASN A 158 40.23 1.60 -5.25
CA ASN A 158 39.43 0.49 -4.71
C ASN A 158 39.50 0.33 -3.19
N GLU A 159 40.47 1.02 -2.54
CA GLU A 159 40.74 0.90 -1.10
C GLU A 159 40.42 2.16 -0.34
N THR A 160 40.47 3.33 -1.00
CA THR A 160 40.43 4.65 -0.35
C THR A 160 39.45 5.60 -1.05
N PHE A 161 38.81 6.44 -0.26
CA PHE A 161 37.93 7.51 -0.71
C PHE A 161 38.13 8.78 0.12
N GLU A 162 37.74 9.91 -0.43
CA GLU A 162 37.62 11.17 0.29
C GLU A 162 36.17 11.33 0.77
N PHE A 163 36.04 11.72 2.02
CA PHE A 163 34.75 11.99 2.67
C PHE A 163 34.65 13.48 3.00
N ARG A 164 33.52 14.11 2.64
CA ARG A 164 33.19 15.51 2.96
C ARG A 164 31.72 15.60 3.38
N ILE A 165 31.42 16.41 4.38
CA ILE A 165 30.03 16.68 4.80
C ILE A 165 29.41 17.70 3.84
N ASN A 166 30.09 18.79 3.54
CA ASN A 166 29.68 19.78 2.53
C ASN A 166 30.66 19.80 1.38
N GLU A 167 30.26 20.30 0.21
CA GLU A 167 31.16 20.39 -0.97
C GLU A 167 32.42 21.23 -0.69
N ASP A 168 32.30 22.26 0.15
CA ASP A 168 33.38 23.20 0.47
C ASP A 168 34.27 22.75 1.64
N ASP A 169 33.95 21.66 2.32
CA ASP A 169 34.74 21.16 3.44
C ASP A 169 36.04 20.52 2.99
N SER A 170 37.07 20.59 3.85
CA SER A 170 38.32 19.89 3.60
C SER A 170 38.08 18.36 3.56
N PRO A 171 38.51 17.70 2.48
CA PRO A 171 38.33 16.27 2.35
C PRO A 171 39.12 15.48 3.40
N LYS A 172 38.52 14.42 3.94
CA LYS A 172 39.20 13.44 4.78
C LYS A 172 39.39 12.16 3.99
N THR A 173 40.61 11.73 3.80
CA THR A 173 40.90 10.44 3.17
C THR A 173 40.67 9.32 4.18
N LEU A 174 39.81 8.34 3.82
CA LEU A 174 39.46 7.21 4.64
C LEU A 174 39.57 5.93 3.80
N SER A 175 39.69 4.79 4.49
CA SER A 175 39.70 3.46 3.85
C SER A 175 38.32 2.86 3.84
N PHE A 176 37.98 2.14 2.77
CA PHE A 176 36.75 1.33 2.76
C PHE A 176 36.76 0.31 3.89
N GLY A 177 35.63 0.11 4.56
CA GLY A 177 35.49 -0.76 5.71
C GLY A 177 35.85 -0.11 7.06
N GLU A 178 36.39 1.09 7.06
CA GLU A 178 36.66 1.87 8.28
C GLU A 178 35.36 2.44 8.86
N THR A 179 35.29 2.49 10.19
CA THR A 179 34.13 3.07 10.89
C THR A 179 34.24 4.58 10.94
N ILE A 180 33.30 5.26 10.33
CA ILE A 180 33.17 6.72 10.34
C ILE A 180 32.24 7.12 11.48
N THR A 181 32.72 7.97 12.37
CA THR A 181 31.89 8.55 13.43
C THR A 181 31.05 9.70 12.87
N THR A 182 29.74 9.59 12.97
CA THR A 182 28.79 10.61 12.53
C THR A 182 27.99 11.12 13.73
N PRO A 183 27.26 12.24 13.61
CA PRO A 183 26.43 12.77 14.71
C PRO A 183 25.33 11.82 15.21
N PHE A 184 24.94 10.84 14.40
CA PHE A 184 23.90 9.86 14.72
C PHE A 184 24.47 8.48 15.10
N GLY A 185 25.79 8.26 15.01
CA GLY A 185 26.46 7.00 15.38
C GLY A 185 27.55 6.59 14.39
N GLY A 186 27.92 5.31 14.39
CA GLY A 186 28.90 4.75 13.46
C GLY A 186 28.29 4.44 12.09
N MET A 187 29.10 4.61 11.05
CA MET A 187 28.77 4.24 9.67
C MET A 187 29.98 3.58 9.02
N ILE A 188 29.75 2.52 8.26
CA ILE A 188 30.77 1.85 7.45
C ILE A 188 30.39 1.96 5.99
N ILE A 189 31.33 2.38 5.15
CA ILE A 189 31.19 2.42 3.70
C ILE A 189 32.03 1.30 3.10
N THR A 190 31.42 0.47 2.25
CA THR A 190 32.09 -0.63 1.55
C THR A 190 31.88 -0.51 0.05
N PRO A 191 32.87 -0.91 -0.78
CA PRO A 191 32.67 -0.95 -2.23
C PRO A 191 31.64 -2.02 -2.61
N SER A 192 30.81 -1.72 -3.60
CA SER A 192 29.88 -2.70 -4.17
C SER A 192 30.64 -3.66 -5.10
N THR A 193 30.43 -4.96 -4.92
CA THR A 193 31.08 -5.99 -5.77
C THR A 193 30.54 -6.01 -7.20
N LYS A 194 29.43 -5.33 -7.46
CA LYS A 194 28.75 -5.37 -8.77
C LYS A 194 29.36 -4.43 -9.83
N ASN A 195 30.12 -3.40 -9.44
CA ASN A 195 30.57 -2.34 -10.37
C ASN A 195 32.04 -1.90 -10.15
N ILE A 196 32.96 -2.85 -10.12
CA ILE A 196 34.40 -2.56 -9.87
C ILE A 196 35.06 -1.79 -11.04
N GLY A 197 34.44 -1.71 -12.23
CA GLY A 197 35.09 -1.18 -13.43
C GLY A 197 34.84 0.31 -13.78
N ASN A 198 33.77 0.91 -13.30
CA ASN A 198 33.36 2.28 -13.65
C ASN A 198 32.77 3.01 -12.43
N LEU A 199 33.54 3.18 -11.39
CA LEU A 199 33.15 3.98 -10.22
C LEU A 199 33.04 5.46 -10.65
N PRO A 200 31.88 6.11 -10.48
CA PRO A 200 31.80 7.57 -10.65
C PRO A 200 32.74 8.21 -9.64
N LYS A 201 33.48 9.20 -10.10
CA LYS A 201 34.50 9.87 -9.27
C LYS A 201 33.90 10.57 -8.06
N SER A 202 32.70 11.09 -8.18
CA SER A 202 32.01 11.82 -7.12
C SER A 202 30.59 11.29 -6.92
N ILE A 203 30.24 10.97 -5.69
CA ILE A 203 28.96 10.45 -5.27
C ILE A 203 28.44 11.29 -4.12
N ARG A 204 27.24 11.83 -4.26
CA ARG A 204 26.52 12.46 -3.16
C ARG A 204 25.55 11.44 -2.57
N VAL A 205 25.62 11.25 -1.27
CA VAL A 205 24.77 10.32 -0.54
C VAL A 205 23.82 11.11 0.34
N LYS A 206 22.54 10.76 0.25
CA LYS A 206 21.50 11.36 1.06
C LYS A 206 20.78 10.30 1.87
N LEU A 207 20.92 10.39 3.17
CA LEU A 207 20.13 9.62 4.14
C LEU A 207 18.89 10.43 4.48
N THR A 208 17.73 9.85 4.29
CA THR A 208 16.45 10.51 4.59
C THR A 208 15.63 9.63 5.54
N SER A 209 14.97 10.24 6.51
CA SER A 209 14.14 9.49 7.44
C SER A 209 13.04 8.72 6.71
N VAL A 210 12.80 7.49 7.14
CA VAL A 210 11.77 6.61 6.56
C VAL A 210 10.41 7.28 6.53
N SER A 211 10.05 7.97 7.61
CA SER A 211 8.76 8.69 7.68
C SER A 211 8.61 9.76 6.58
N ARG A 212 9.68 10.50 6.28
CA ARG A 212 9.65 11.53 5.23
C ARG A 212 9.49 10.91 3.83
N ILE A 213 10.16 9.77 3.60
CA ILE A 213 10.02 9.06 2.32
C ILE A 213 8.62 8.49 2.17
N VAL A 214 8.08 7.90 3.24
CA VAL A 214 6.70 7.39 3.27
C VAL A 214 5.68 8.49 2.92
N GLU A 215 5.79 9.67 3.53
CA GLU A 215 4.90 10.79 3.17
C GLU A 215 5.09 11.24 1.72
N SER A 216 6.34 11.37 1.27
CA SER A 216 6.64 11.71 -0.12
C SER A 216 6.09 10.68 -1.11
N LEU A 217 6.20 9.39 -0.83
CA LEU A 217 5.62 8.34 -1.66
C LEU A 217 4.09 8.39 -1.65
N ARG A 218 3.49 8.59 -0.49
CA ARG A 218 2.05 8.70 -0.33
C ARG A 218 1.44 9.81 -1.19
N ASP A 219 2.15 10.93 -1.31
CA ASP A 219 1.72 12.08 -2.11
C ASP A 219 1.93 11.84 -3.62
N ARG A 220 3.00 11.14 -4.00
CA ARG A 220 3.35 10.87 -5.41
C ARG A 220 2.62 9.68 -6.01
N ILE A 221 2.22 8.70 -5.19
CA ILE A 221 1.46 7.55 -5.66
C ILE A 221 0.00 7.95 -5.84
N SER A 222 -0.49 7.84 -7.06
CA SER A 222 -1.91 8.00 -7.39
C SER A 222 -2.55 6.64 -7.59
N ILE A 223 -3.63 6.37 -6.86
CA ILE A 223 -4.38 5.11 -6.95
C ILE A 223 -5.84 5.46 -7.18
N TYR A 224 -6.42 4.92 -8.24
CA TYR A 224 -7.80 5.20 -8.62
C TYR A 224 -8.41 4.00 -9.36
N PRO A 225 -9.75 3.84 -9.33
CA PRO A 225 -10.42 2.79 -10.10
C PRO A 225 -10.25 3.06 -11.61
N SER A 226 -9.92 2.02 -12.37
CA SER A 226 -9.70 2.13 -13.83
C SER A 226 -10.95 2.55 -14.60
N LYS A 227 -12.15 2.24 -14.09
CA LYS A 227 -13.47 2.70 -14.56
C LYS A 227 -14.40 2.83 -13.36
N ASN A 228 -15.48 3.60 -13.48
CA ASN A 228 -16.50 3.69 -12.45
C ASN A 228 -16.99 2.28 -12.06
N LEU A 229 -16.96 1.96 -10.77
CA LEU A 229 -17.34 0.66 -10.19
C LEU A 229 -16.45 -0.53 -10.65
N SER A 230 -15.23 -0.27 -11.08
CA SER A 230 -14.30 -1.34 -11.48
C SER A 230 -13.54 -1.86 -10.27
N LYS A 231 -13.49 -3.18 -10.12
CA LYS A 231 -12.60 -3.88 -9.16
C LYS A 231 -11.12 -3.80 -9.56
N ILE A 232 -10.80 -3.11 -10.66
CA ILE A 232 -9.44 -2.90 -11.13
C ILE A 232 -8.99 -1.51 -10.70
N LEU A 233 -7.93 -1.46 -9.90
CA LEU A 233 -7.24 -0.23 -9.52
C LEU A 233 -6.06 0.02 -10.44
N SER A 234 -5.92 1.26 -10.89
CA SER A 234 -4.71 1.76 -11.53
C SER A 234 -3.83 2.42 -10.49
N ILE A 235 -2.56 2.06 -10.46
CA ILE A 235 -1.54 2.61 -9.58
C ILE A 235 -0.52 3.31 -10.45
N ASP A 236 -0.40 4.62 -10.29
CA ASP A 236 0.52 5.47 -11.01
C ASP A 236 1.57 6.08 -10.08
N LEU A 237 2.81 6.10 -10.52
CA LEU A 237 3.92 6.74 -9.83
C LEU A 237 4.80 7.48 -10.82
N GLU A 238 5.14 8.73 -10.49
CA GLU A 238 6.12 9.53 -11.23
C GLU A 238 7.46 9.50 -10.49
N ASP A 239 8.52 9.12 -11.20
CA ASP A 239 9.89 9.12 -10.68
C ASP A 239 10.91 9.35 -11.82
N PRO A 240 12.02 10.04 -11.59
CA PRO A 240 13.06 10.18 -12.59
C PRO A 240 13.76 8.86 -12.95
N VAL A 241 13.67 7.84 -12.10
CA VAL A 241 14.28 6.52 -12.32
C VAL A 241 13.19 5.47 -12.53
N ILE A 242 13.00 5.06 -13.79
CA ILE A 242 11.95 4.12 -14.21
C ILE A 242 12.03 2.78 -13.44
N GLU A 243 13.24 2.24 -13.26
CA GLU A 243 13.42 0.96 -12.54
C GLU A 243 13.01 1.08 -11.08
N LYS A 244 13.32 2.20 -10.43
CA LYS A 244 12.90 2.49 -9.06
C LYS A 244 11.38 2.58 -8.95
N ALA A 245 10.73 3.29 -9.87
CA ALA A 245 9.27 3.37 -9.90
C ALA A 245 8.61 2.01 -10.08
N LYS A 246 9.13 1.16 -10.98
CA LYS A 246 8.65 -0.21 -11.16
C LYS A 246 8.80 -1.06 -9.90
N ASP A 247 9.97 -0.99 -9.27
CA ASP A 247 10.22 -1.75 -8.04
C ASP A 247 9.32 -1.29 -6.89
N ILE A 248 9.11 0.02 -6.76
CA ILE A 248 8.19 0.59 -5.75
C ILE A 248 6.77 0.06 -5.96
N ILE A 249 6.23 0.13 -7.18
CA ILE A 249 4.87 -0.35 -7.48
C ILE A 249 4.77 -1.87 -7.25
N ASN A 250 5.71 -2.65 -7.75
CA ASN A 250 5.69 -4.11 -7.58
C ASN A 250 5.79 -4.50 -6.11
N THR A 251 6.67 -3.84 -5.35
CA THR A 251 6.82 -4.11 -3.92
C THR A 251 5.58 -3.64 -3.15
N LEU A 252 4.98 -2.51 -3.53
CA LEU A 252 3.73 -2.03 -2.93
C LEU A 252 2.60 -3.06 -3.08
N ILE A 253 2.47 -3.65 -4.27
CA ILE A 253 1.47 -4.71 -4.52
C ILE A 253 1.74 -5.93 -3.64
N LEU A 254 3.00 -6.35 -3.53
CA LEU A 254 3.40 -7.48 -2.68
C LEU A 254 3.14 -7.20 -1.19
N GLU A 255 3.50 -6.03 -0.69
CA GLU A 255 3.29 -5.69 0.72
C GLU A 255 1.81 -5.48 1.05
N TYR A 256 1.02 -4.98 0.10
CA TYR A 256 -0.44 -4.96 0.24
C TYR A 256 -1.03 -6.38 0.34
N ASP A 257 -0.59 -7.31 -0.52
CA ASP A 257 -1.04 -8.70 -0.49
C ASP A 257 -0.68 -9.37 0.85
N ASN A 258 0.56 -9.21 1.31
CA ASN A 258 1.02 -9.69 2.61
C ASN A 258 0.15 -9.13 3.76
N TYR A 259 -0.11 -7.83 3.76
CA TYR A 259 -0.95 -7.17 4.75
C TYR A 259 -2.39 -7.69 4.72
N SER A 260 -2.95 -7.89 3.53
CA SER A 260 -4.30 -8.44 3.34
C SER A 260 -4.41 -9.85 3.91
N VAL A 261 -3.45 -10.74 3.58
CA VAL A 261 -3.38 -12.11 4.11
C VAL A 261 -3.25 -12.11 5.64
N GLU A 262 -2.34 -11.30 6.19
CA GLU A 262 -2.16 -11.19 7.64
C GLU A 262 -3.43 -10.71 8.34
N THR A 263 -4.11 -9.71 7.79
CA THR A 263 -5.35 -9.18 8.33
C THR A 263 -6.47 -10.23 8.32
N LYS A 264 -6.60 -11.00 7.23
CA LYS A 264 -7.55 -12.11 7.12
C LYS A 264 -7.27 -13.21 8.14
N ASN A 265 -6.00 -13.60 8.27
CA ASN A 265 -5.59 -14.58 9.29
C ASN A 265 -5.91 -14.11 10.70
N ARG A 266 -5.67 -12.84 11.01
CA ARG A 266 -5.98 -12.25 12.32
C ARG A 266 -7.48 -12.23 12.61
N LYS A 267 -8.31 -11.90 11.62
CA LYS A 267 -9.79 -11.98 11.71
C LYS A 267 -10.24 -13.42 11.97
N SER A 268 -9.71 -14.38 11.21
CA SER A 268 -10.03 -15.82 11.38
C SER A 268 -9.71 -16.33 12.77
N LEU A 269 -8.52 -16.02 13.29
CA LEU A 269 -8.13 -16.39 14.65
C LEU A 269 -9.01 -15.74 15.73
N GLY A 270 -9.41 -14.49 15.50
CA GLY A 270 -10.38 -13.80 16.38
C GLY A 270 -11.74 -14.50 16.41
N THR A 271 -12.25 -14.88 15.26
CA THR A 271 -13.50 -15.60 15.09
C THR A 271 -13.44 -17.00 15.73
N GLU A 272 -12.35 -17.73 15.48
CA GLU A 272 -12.12 -19.03 16.12
C GLU A 272 -12.17 -18.93 17.66
N LYS A 273 -11.49 -17.95 18.24
CA LYS A 273 -11.50 -17.74 19.69
C LYS A 273 -12.91 -17.48 20.23
N LEU A 274 -13.69 -16.66 19.52
CA LEU A 274 -15.07 -16.34 19.89
C LEU A 274 -15.98 -17.58 19.81
N ILE A 275 -15.82 -18.41 18.79
CA ILE A 275 -16.56 -19.66 18.63
C ILE A 275 -16.20 -20.63 19.74
N ASN A 276 -14.92 -20.81 20.06
CA ASN A 276 -14.50 -21.68 21.16
C ASN A 276 -15.08 -21.25 22.49
N GLN A 277 -15.09 -19.94 22.81
CA GLN A 277 -15.74 -19.41 24.00
C GLN A 277 -17.25 -19.71 24.03
N ARG A 278 -17.91 -19.61 22.89
CA ARG A 278 -19.36 -19.90 22.81
C ARG A 278 -19.68 -21.38 22.97
N ILE A 279 -18.81 -22.26 22.46
CA ILE A 279 -18.90 -23.70 22.67
C ILE A 279 -18.78 -24.04 24.15
N GLU A 280 -17.82 -23.45 24.88
CA GLU A 280 -17.66 -23.67 26.32
C GLU A 280 -18.91 -23.24 27.10
N LEU A 281 -19.49 -22.09 26.74
CA LEU A 281 -20.73 -21.62 27.38
C LEU A 281 -21.90 -22.58 27.14
N ILE A 282 -22.09 -22.99 25.88
CA ILE A 282 -23.16 -23.93 25.53
C ILE A 282 -22.98 -25.28 26.24
N ALA A 283 -21.73 -25.77 26.30
CA ALA A 283 -21.43 -27.00 27.03
C ALA A 283 -21.78 -26.89 28.53
N SER A 284 -21.44 -25.75 29.16
CA SER A 284 -21.78 -25.46 30.55
C SER A 284 -23.30 -25.37 30.75
N ASP A 285 -24.01 -24.68 29.87
CA ASP A 285 -25.46 -24.55 29.92
C ASP A 285 -26.15 -25.91 29.76
N LEU A 286 -25.62 -26.76 28.88
CA LEU A 286 -26.12 -28.12 28.68
C LEU A 286 -26.02 -28.95 29.93
N VAL A 287 -24.88 -28.92 30.64
CA VAL A 287 -24.67 -29.58 31.93
C VAL A 287 -25.67 -29.08 32.96
N ASN A 288 -25.89 -27.78 33.05
CA ASN A 288 -26.83 -27.17 33.99
C ASN A 288 -28.28 -27.57 33.70
N VAL A 289 -28.64 -27.68 32.42
CA VAL A 289 -29.99 -28.16 31.98
C VAL A 289 -30.19 -29.63 32.32
N ASP A 290 -29.17 -30.46 32.07
CA ASP A 290 -29.21 -31.89 32.41
C ASP A 290 -29.38 -32.09 33.92
N ASP A 291 -28.59 -31.40 34.74
CA ASP A 291 -28.73 -31.42 36.20
C ASP A 291 -30.10 -30.96 36.67
N SER A 292 -30.66 -29.96 36.01
CA SER A 292 -31.99 -29.44 36.33
C SER A 292 -33.09 -30.46 35.99
N ILE A 293 -32.98 -31.17 34.87
CA ILE A 293 -33.87 -32.25 34.45
C ILE A 293 -33.79 -33.42 35.44
N VAL A 294 -32.57 -33.81 35.84
CA VAL A 294 -32.36 -34.88 36.84
C VAL A 294 -32.98 -34.51 38.16
N ARG A 295 -32.75 -33.31 38.69
CA ARG A 295 -33.34 -32.80 39.93
C ARG A 295 -34.87 -32.73 39.86
N PHE A 296 -35.44 -32.27 38.76
CA PHE A 296 -36.87 -32.22 38.53
C PHE A 296 -37.49 -33.63 38.57
N LYS A 297 -36.88 -34.61 37.88
CA LYS A 297 -37.33 -36.00 37.86
C LYS A 297 -37.25 -36.66 39.24
N THR A 298 -36.16 -36.51 39.95
CA THR A 298 -35.98 -37.08 41.27
C THR A 298 -36.85 -36.38 42.35
N GLY A 299 -37.06 -35.06 42.24
CA GLY A 299 -37.89 -34.29 43.17
C GLY A 299 -39.40 -34.55 43.00
N ASN A 300 -39.86 -34.81 41.77
CA ASN A 300 -41.32 -34.97 41.47
C ASN A 300 -41.82 -36.41 41.49
N LYS A 301 -40.98 -37.43 41.79
CA LYS A 301 -41.34 -38.86 41.81
C LYS A 301 -42.19 -39.30 40.59
N VAL A 302 -41.75 -38.93 39.43
CA VAL A 302 -42.47 -39.18 38.19
C VAL A 302 -42.52 -40.68 37.89
N THR A 303 -43.71 -41.25 37.80
CA THR A 303 -43.97 -42.71 37.83
C THR A 303 -44.10 -43.35 36.43
N ASP A 304 -44.20 -42.59 35.37
CA ASP A 304 -44.23 -43.17 33.99
C ASP A 304 -42.83 -43.14 33.36
N VAL A 305 -42.05 -44.15 33.72
CA VAL A 305 -40.66 -44.30 33.32
C VAL A 305 -40.55 -44.59 31.82
N ALA A 306 -41.52 -45.18 31.15
CA ALA A 306 -41.43 -45.60 29.74
C ALA A 306 -41.65 -44.41 28.79
N SER A 307 -42.69 -43.58 29.05
CA SER A 307 -42.93 -42.36 28.22
C SER A 307 -41.88 -41.31 28.44
N GLU A 308 -41.42 -41.12 29.66
CA GLU A 308 -40.38 -40.13 29.99
C GLU A 308 -38.97 -40.60 29.62
N ALA A 309 -38.66 -41.90 29.75
CA ALA A 309 -37.43 -42.47 29.24
C ALA A 309 -37.33 -42.33 27.72
N GLY A 310 -38.46 -42.48 26.99
CA GLY A 310 -38.52 -42.23 25.55
C GLY A 310 -38.27 -40.78 25.19
N GLN A 311 -38.87 -39.83 25.94
CA GLN A 311 -38.59 -38.39 25.75
C GLN A 311 -37.13 -38.01 26.14
N PHE A 312 -36.66 -38.60 27.25
CA PHE A 312 -35.27 -38.40 27.68
C PHE A 312 -34.27 -38.98 26.66
N MET A 313 -34.50 -40.19 26.15
CA MET A 313 -33.67 -40.78 25.10
C MET A 313 -33.67 -39.91 23.85
N THR A 314 -34.84 -39.38 23.45
CA THR A 314 -34.94 -38.50 22.28
C THR A 314 -34.16 -37.21 22.48
N LEU A 315 -34.31 -36.58 23.66
CA LEU A 315 -33.56 -35.40 24.02
C LEU A 315 -32.03 -35.64 24.18
N SER A 316 -31.67 -36.78 24.80
CA SER A 316 -30.27 -37.19 24.93
C SER A 316 -29.65 -37.45 23.58
N PHE A 317 -30.37 -38.13 22.67
CA PHE A 317 -29.89 -38.38 21.30
C PHE A 317 -29.74 -37.08 20.49
N GLN A 318 -30.69 -36.15 20.62
CA GLN A 318 -30.56 -34.83 20.00
C GLN A 318 -29.36 -34.04 20.52
N ASN A 319 -29.14 -34.06 21.84
CA ASN A 319 -27.99 -33.42 22.46
C ASN A 319 -26.65 -34.06 22.07
N GLU A 320 -26.63 -35.42 21.98
CA GLU A 320 -25.44 -36.13 21.46
C GLU A 320 -25.14 -35.75 19.99
N GLN A 321 -26.17 -35.65 19.16
CA GLN A 321 -26.00 -35.19 17.78
C GLN A 321 -25.47 -33.75 17.72
N GLU A 322 -25.97 -32.87 18.59
CA GLU A 322 -25.53 -31.49 18.66
C GLU A 322 -24.08 -31.40 19.14
N ILE A 323 -23.70 -32.18 20.18
CA ILE A 323 -22.32 -32.31 20.67
C ILE A 323 -21.41 -32.84 19.55
N GLU A 324 -21.80 -33.85 18.80
CA GLU A 324 -20.99 -34.36 17.68
C GLU A 324 -20.88 -33.37 16.53
N ASN A 325 -21.92 -32.60 16.26
CA ASN A 325 -21.85 -31.49 15.30
C ASN A 325 -20.87 -30.43 15.75
N ILE A 326 -20.94 -30.02 17.01
CA ILE A 326 -20.00 -29.01 17.59
C ILE A 326 -18.58 -29.55 17.59
N LYS A 327 -18.35 -30.81 17.97
CA LYS A 327 -17.03 -31.45 17.90
C LYS A 327 -16.48 -31.49 16.49
N THR A 328 -17.35 -31.76 15.52
CA THR A 328 -16.97 -31.78 14.09
C THR A 328 -16.55 -30.39 13.63
N GLN A 329 -17.32 -29.36 14.00
CA GLN A 329 -16.99 -27.98 13.72
C GLN A 329 -15.65 -27.59 14.37
N LEU A 330 -15.40 -27.98 15.63
CA LEU A 330 -14.15 -27.75 16.33
C LEU A 330 -12.94 -28.40 15.63
N ARG A 331 -13.09 -29.66 15.16
CA ARG A 331 -12.05 -30.34 14.38
C ARG A 331 -11.77 -29.61 13.06
N LEU A 332 -12.81 -29.20 12.35
CA LEU A 332 -12.67 -28.43 11.09
C LEU A 332 -11.99 -27.08 11.33
N LEU A 333 -12.35 -26.39 12.42
CA LEU A 333 -11.71 -25.13 12.80
C LEU A 333 -10.23 -25.30 13.17
N ASN A 334 -9.91 -26.33 13.96
CA ASN A 334 -8.51 -26.64 14.30
C ASN A 334 -7.68 -27.01 13.06
N TYR A 335 -8.26 -27.79 12.16
CA TYR A 335 -7.63 -28.12 10.87
C TYR A 335 -7.40 -26.84 10.02
N THR A 336 -8.41 -25.98 9.94
CA THR A 336 -8.29 -24.70 9.24
C THR A 336 -7.21 -23.80 9.87
N LYS A 337 -7.14 -23.76 11.21
CA LYS A 337 -6.11 -23.04 11.94
C LYS A 337 -4.71 -23.57 11.64
N GLU A 338 -4.54 -24.88 11.60
CA GLU A 338 -3.28 -25.54 11.27
C GLU A 338 -2.83 -25.22 9.85
N LEU A 339 -3.77 -25.29 8.88
CA LEU A 339 -3.50 -24.92 7.48
C LEU A 339 -3.12 -23.43 7.33
N LEU A 340 -3.79 -22.54 8.05
CA LEU A 340 -3.50 -21.11 8.01
C LEU A 340 -2.26 -20.72 8.82
N GLY A 341 -1.88 -21.53 9.84
CA GLY A 341 -0.72 -21.29 10.70
C GLY A 341 0.60 -21.84 10.15
N THR A 342 0.54 -22.74 9.18
CA THR A 342 1.74 -23.28 8.54
C THR A 342 2.26 -22.30 7.51
N ASN A 343 3.37 -21.62 7.81
CA ASN A 343 4.09 -20.67 6.94
C ASN A 343 4.76 -21.37 5.72
N SER A 344 4.23 -22.46 5.24
CA SER A 344 4.75 -23.15 4.06
C SER A 344 4.13 -22.51 2.80
N ASN A 345 4.95 -22.32 1.78
CA ASN A 345 4.60 -21.84 0.44
C ASN A 345 3.52 -22.65 -0.32
N SER A 346 2.92 -23.64 0.31
CA SER A 346 1.82 -24.44 -0.22
C SER A 346 0.50 -23.97 0.39
N PHE A 347 -0.17 -23.08 -0.30
CA PHE A 347 -1.54 -22.73 0.02
C PHE A 347 -2.45 -23.91 -0.32
N GLN A 348 -3.06 -24.52 0.70
CA GLN A 348 -4.01 -25.60 0.54
C GLN A 348 -5.44 -25.09 0.67
N MET A 349 -6.36 -25.68 -0.10
CA MET A 349 -7.79 -25.40 0.05
C MET A 349 -8.26 -25.80 1.46
N ILE A 350 -9.03 -24.93 2.07
CA ILE A 350 -9.64 -25.17 3.38
C ILE A 350 -11.08 -25.68 3.22
N PRO A 351 -11.59 -26.46 4.18
CA PRO A 351 -12.98 -26.90 4.14
C PRO A 351 -13.96 -25.72 4.08
N SER A 352 -14.89 -25.76 3.15
CA SER A 352 -15.91 -24.71 2.98
C SER A 352 -17.17 -24.94 3.82
N ASN A 353 -17.31 -26.12 4.47
CA ASN A 353 -18.43 -26.43 5.33
C ASN A 353 -17.99 -26.50 6.80
N LEU A 354 -17.88 -25.35 7.46
CA LEU A 354 -17.40 -25.21 8.84
C LEU A 354 -18.54 -25.14 9.88
N GLY A 355 -19.79 -25.37 9.44
CA GLY A 355 -20.98 -25.33 10.32
C GLY A 355 -21.47 -23.95 10.72
N ASP A 356 -20.62 -22.94 10.67
CA ASP A 356 -20.99 -21.54 10.82
C ASP A 356 -21.05 -20.87 9.44
N PRO A 357 -22.17 -20.20 9.10
CA PRO A 357 -22.32 -19.55 7.80
C PRO A 357 -21.24 -18.51 7.48
N SER A 358 -20.81 -17.73 8.47
CA SER A 358 -19.77 -16.71 8.29
C SER A 358 -18.39 -17.33 8.00
N MET A 359 -18.04 -18.41 8.70
CA MET A 359 -16.81 -19.16 8.47
C MET A 359 -16.83 -19.89 7.12
N SER A 360 -17.98 -20.48 6.75
CA SER A 360 -18.15 -21.13 5.44
C SER A 360 -18.01 -20.12 4.29
N ALA A 361 -18.54 -18.91 4.46
CA ALA A 361 -18.35 -17.81 3.50
C ALA A 361 -16.88 -17.43 3.36
N LEU A 362 -16.18 -17.19 4.47
CA LEU A 362 -14.75 -16.83 4.49
C LEU A 362 -13.89 -17.94 3.87
N SER A 363 -14.18 -19.21 4.19
CA SER A 363 -13.47 -20.37 3.61
C SER A 363 -13.69 -20.47 2.11
N SER A 364 -14.90 -20.26 1.64
CA SER A 364 -15.23 -20.28 0.21
C SER A 364 -14.51 -19.16 -0.54
N GLN A 365 -14.47 -17.96 0.02
CA GLN A 365 -13.73 -16.82 -0.54
C GLN A 365 -12.21 -17.09 -0.59
N TYR A 366 -11.65 -17.62 0.49
CA TYR A 366 -10.24 -18.01 0.52
C TYR A 366 -9.92 -19.02 -0.59
N ASN A 367 -10.72 -20.10 -0.72
CA ASN A 367 -10.54 -21.12 -1.75
C ASN A 367 -10.69 -20.56 -3.17
N GLN A 368 -11.61 -19.62 -3.37
CA GLN A 368 -11.80 -18.95 -4.65
C GLN A 368 -10.59 -18.07 -5.02
N LEU A 369 -10.03 -17.34 -4.05
CA LEU A 369 -8.79 -16.56 -4.21
C LEU A 369 -7.60 -17.47 -4.56
N LEU A 370 -7.49 -18.63 -3.90
CA LEU A 370 -6.47 -19.63 -4.22
C LEU A 370 -6.59 -20.14 -5.66
N SER A 371 -7.80 -20.52 -6.06
CA SER A 371 -8.10 -21.04 -7.39
C SER A 371 -7.81 -20.01 -8.50
N GLN A 372 -8.07 -18.74 -8.24
CA GLN A 372 -7.76 -17.65 -9.16
C GLN A 372 -6.25 -17.42 -9.27
N ARG A 373 -5.51 -17.54 -8.15
CA ARG A 373 -4.04 -17.42 -8.14
C ARG A 373 -3.36 -18.55 -8.90
N GLU A 374 -3.88 -19.79 -8.84
CA GLU A 374 -3.32 -20.93 -9.60
C GLU A 374 -3.52 -20.81 -11.11
N ASN A 375 -4.49 -20.02 -11.55
CA ASN A 375 -4.79 -19.78 -12.98
C ASN A 375 -4.01 -18.62 -13.58
N TYR A 376 -3.12 -17.96 -12.82
CA TYR A 376 -2.15 -16.94 -13.24
C TYR A 376 -0.71 -17.43 -13.09
#